data_0402fe1a9460d1c43d5d3eefad8d449c
#
_entry.id   0402fe1a9460d1c43d5d3eefad8d449c
#
_cell.length_a   1.000
_cell.length_b   1.000
_cell.length_c   1.000
_cell.angle_alpha   90.00
_cell.angle_beta   90.00
_cell.angle_gamma   90.00
#
_symmetry.space_group_name_H-M   'P 1'
#
loop_
_entity.id
_entity.type
_entity.pdbx_description
1 polymer ?
#
loop_
_entity_poly.entity_id
_entity_poly.type
_entity_poly.pdbx_seq_one_letter_code
_entity_poly.pdbx_strand_id
1 'polypeptide(L)'
;MEWPLMFVAVVFLVAYSAQIVTDASGVDYERYELVLNICWAVFGIDYLVRLITAPEKWRWFKANLVDFFSVALPFLRPLRLVRLVALLRIFQRSADAELRNKISLYTGAISVLLIWVGALTVLEAERHAEGATLTDLGRALWWSLVTVTTVGYGDIAPVTVTGRVVAAIYMLFGIALIGIVTGIFSSWFLERIKQEEGMKTEEAAVTSAAAVQQPEAHPQLEKQIAELTQEVRLLRAEVAAAQAKSREG
;
A
#
# COMPACT_ATOMS: atom_id res chain seq x y z
N MET A 1 17.34 7.84 13.86
CA MET A 1 16.77 8.27 15.17
C MET A 1 15.23 8.11 15.26
N GLU A 2 14.61 7.24 14.47
CA GLU A 2 13.12 7.17 14.39
C GLU A 2 12.49 6.12 15.33
N TRP A 3 13.26 5.10 15.74
CA TRP A 3 12.79 4.04 16.62
C TRP A 3 12.28 4.51 18.00
N PRO A 4 12.95 5.46 18.70
CA PRO A 4 12.46 5.91 20.00
C PRO A 4 11.13 6.69 19.86
N LEU A 5 10.95 7.49 18.80
CA LEU A 5 9.72 8.21 18.56
C LEU A 5 8.55 7.28 18.22
N MET A 6 8.83 6.19 17.48
CA MET A 6 7.83 5.16 17.20
C MET A 6 7.38 4.46 18.50
N PHE A 7 8.31 4.15 19.39
CA PHE A 7 7.98 3.58 20.69
C PHE A 7 7.10 4.53 21.53
N VAL A 8 7.49 5.82 21.61
CA VAL A 8 6.69 6.84 22.31
C VAL A 8 5.29 6.98 21.71
N ALA A 9 5.17 6.89 20.38
CA ALA A 9 3.88 6.96 19.72
C ALA A 9 2.98 5.74 20.02
N VAL A 10 3.56 4.54 20.09
CA VAL A 10 2.82 3.33 20.51
C VAL A 10 2.39 3.45 21.97
N VAL A 11 3.27 3.89 22.87
CA VAL A 11 2.93 4.12 24.28
C VAL A 11 1.80 5.15 24.40
N PHE A 12 1.87 6.23 23.64
CA PHE A 12 0.80 7.24 23.59
C PHE A 12 -0.54 6.62 23.14
N LEU A 13 -0.53 5.84 22.06
CA LEU A 13 -1.74 5.20 21.55
C LEU A 13 -2.35 4.23 22.56
N VAL A 14 -1.52 3.41 23.21
CA VAL A 14 -1.97 2.43 24.21
C VAL A 14 -2.54 3.15 25.45
N ALA A 15 -1.84 4.15 25.98
CA ALA A 15 -2.30 4.91 27.15
C ALA A 15 -3.60 5.66 26.84
N TYR A 16 -3.70 6.29 25.68
CA TYR A 16 -4.91 6.97 25.23
C TYR A 16 -6.08 6.01 25.04
N SER A 17 -5.84 4.86 24.39
CA SER A 17 -6.86 3.83 24.22
C SER A 17 -7.36 3.32 25.57
N ALA A 18 -6.44 3.04 26.49
CA ALA A 18 -6.80 2.59 27.84
C ALA A 18 -7.65 3.65 28.57
N GLN A 19 -7.25 4.91 28.56
CA GLN A 19 -7.99 6.01 29.17
C GLN A 19 -9.43 6.10 28.67
N ILE A 20 -9.63 6.04 27.35
CA ILE A 20 -10.96 6.17 26.74
C ILE A 20 -11.81 4.90 26.95
N VAL A 21 -11.22 3.70 26.77
CA VAL A 21 -11.95 2.44 26.90
C VAL A 21 -12.40 2.19 28.33
N THR A 22 -11.56 2.50 29.32
CA THR A 22 -11.88 2.29 30.74
C THR A 22 -12.76 3.40 31.32
N ASP A 23 -13.04 4.47 30.55
CA ASP A 23 -13.73 5.67 31.06
C ASP A 23 -13.11 6.17 32.37
N ALA A 24 -11.76 6.23 32.35
CA ALA A 24 -10.96 6.48 33.53
C ALA A 24 -11.37 7.80 34.22
N SER A 25 -11.52 7.76 35.53
CA SER A 25 -11.85 8.92 36.37
C SER A 25 -10.97 8.98 37.61
N GLY A 26 -10.87 10.14 38.24
CA GLY A 26 -10.09 10.32 39.45
C GLY A 26 -8.60 10.07 39.27
N VAL A 27 -7.98 9.30 40.16
CA VAL A 27 -6.52 9.06 40.20
C VAL A 27 -5.99 8.34 38.94
N ASP A 28 -6.78 7.45 38.36
CA ASP A 28 -6.36 6.72 37.14
C ASP A 28 -6.37 7.66 35.93
N TYR A 29 -7.31 8.59 35.85
CA TYR A 29 -7.31 9.65 34.84
C TYR A 29 -6.05 10.49 34.91
N GLU A 30 -5.66 10.93 36.12
CA GLU A 30 -4.44 11.73 36.31
C GLU A 30 -3.17 10.99 35.87
N ARG A 31 -3.10 9.67 36.13
CA ARG A 31 -1.96 8.83 35.69
C ARG A 31 -1.86 8.76 34.17
N TYR A 32 -2.97 8.52 33.47
CA TYR A 32 -2.99 8.51 32.01
C TYR A 32 -2.64 9.86 31.43
N GLU A 33 -3.19 10.96 31.99
CA GLU A 33 -2.86 12.33 31.59
C GLU A 33 -1.36 12.62 31.76
N LEU A 34 -0.74 12.17 32.85
CA LEU A 34 0.69 12.33 33.07
C LEU A 34 1.50 11.63 31.95
N VAL A 35 1.18 10.37 31.63
CA VAL A 35 1.86 9.61 30.57
C VAL A 35 1.68 10.31 29.21
N LEU A 36 0.46 10.73 28.90
CA LEU A 36 0.16 11.44 27.65
C LEU A 36 0.89 12.76 27.54
N ASN A 37 1.01 13.51 28.64
CA ASN A 37 1.74 14.79 28.69
C ASN A 37 3.26 14.59 28.56
N ILE A 38 3.83 13.53 29.14
CA ILE A 38 5.25 13.17 28.94
C ILE A 38 5.50 12.83 27.47
N CYS A 39 4.68 11.97 26.88
CA CYS A 39 4.79 11.66 25.45
C CYS A 39 4.66 12.92 24.59
N TRP A 40 3.76 13.82 24.95
CA TRP A 40 3.61 15.10 24.27
C TRP A 40 4.86 15.99 24.36
N ALA A 41 5.46 16.08 25.54
CA ALA A 41 6.67 16.85 25.72
C ALA A 41 7.82 16.29 24.88
N VAL A 42 7.96 14.97 24.79
CA VAL A 42 8.98 14.31 23.94
C VAL A 42 8.78 14.68 22.47
N PHE A 43 7.55 14.61 21.95
CA PHE A 43 7.26 15.02 20.56
C PHE A 43 7.52 16.52 20.34
N GLY A 44 7.15 17.38 21.32
CA GLY A 44 7.41 18.82 21.25
C GLY A 44 8.89 19.15 21.20
N ILE A 45 9.70 18.48 22.02
CA ILE A 45 11.16 18.64 22.04
C ILE A 45 11.76 18.18 20.70
N ASP A 46 11.36 17.00 20.17
CA ASP A 46 11.83 16.52 18.87
C ASP A 46 11.52 17.50 17.73
N TYR A 47 10.28 18.02 17.71
CA TYR A 47 9.87 19.03 16.73
C TYR A 47 10.71 20.31 16.83
N LEU A 48 10.93 20.83 18.04
CA LEU A 48 11.75 22.02 18.28
C LEU A 48 13.20 21.81 17.86
N VAL A 49 13.79 20.66 18.19
CA VAL A 49 15.15 20.31 17.80
C VAL A 49 15.27 20.28 16.28
N ARG A 50 14.33 19.65 15.58
CA ARG A 50 14.32 19.59 14.10
C ARG A 50 14.13 20.98 13.48
N LEU A 51 13.26 21.82 14.05
CA LEU A 51 13.06 23.19 13.58
C LEU A 51 14.32 24.06 13.75
N ILE A 52 15.01 23.92 14.88
CA ILE A 52 16.22 24.71 15.18
C ILE A 52 17.40 24.26 14.29
N THR A 53 17.52 22.95 14.05
CA THR A 53 18.60 22.36 13.22
C THR A 53 18.35 22.46 11.72
N ALA A 54 17.14 22.84 11.29
CA ALA A 54 16.82 23.00 9.87
C ALA A 54 17.60 24.18 9.25
N PRO A 55 18.26 23.99 8.09
CA PRO A 55 19.02 25.06 7.41
C PRO A 55 18.11 26.20 6.92
N GLU A 56 16.89 25.91 6.47
CA GLU A 56 15.89 26.87 6.02
C GLU A 56 14.63 26.77 6.91
N LYS A 57 14.64 27.39 8.08
CA LYS A 57 13.59 27.26 9.11
C LYS A 57 12.18 27.54 8.59
N TRP A 58 12.00 28.60 7.79
CA TRP A 58 10.70 29.01 7.27
C TRP A 58 10.14 28.04 6.22
N ARG A 59 10.99 27.53 5.34
CA ARG A 59 10.64 26.54 4.33
C ARG A 59 10.33 25.19 4.97
N TRP A 60 11.14 24.79 5.95
CA TRP A 60 10.93 23.57 6.72
C TRP A 60 9.63 23.63 7.53
N PHE A 61 9.34 24.77 8.21
CA PHE A 61 8.10 25.00 8.94
C PHE A 61 6.86 24.85 8.03
N LYS A 62 6.85 25.49 6.86
CA LYS A 62 5.75 25.37 5.88
C LYS A 62 5.57 23.93 5.37
N ALA A 63 6.64 23.20 5.20
CA ALA A 63 6.59 21.79 4.77
C ALA A 63 6.10 20.83 5.87
N ASN A 64 6.23 21.23 7.16
CA ASN A 64 5.87 20.41 8.32
C ASN A 64 4.76 21.05 9.18
N LEU A 65 3.83 21.76 8.55
CA LEU A 65 2.69 22.39 9.24
C LEU A 65 1.83 21.37 9.99
N VAL A 66 1.66 20.17 9.45
CA VAL A 66 0.89 19.09 10.10
C VAL A 66 1.54 18.69 11.43
N ASP A 67 2.87 18.61 11.49
CA ASP A 67 3.60 18.30 12.72
C ASP A 67 3.50 19.44 13.72
N PHE A 68 3.52 20.70 13.24
CA PHE A 68 3.28 21.88 14.07
C PHE A 68 1.89 21.85 14.71
N PHE A 69 0.85 21.64 13.91
CA PHE A 69 -0.51 21.54 14.45
C PHE A 69 -0.66 20.38 15.43
N SER A 70 0.02 19.26 15.19
CA SER A 70 0.05 18.12 16.10
C SER A 70 0.64 18.47 17.47
N VAL A 71 1.63 19.36 17.54
CA VAL A 71 2.27 19.80 18.78
C VAL A 71 1.54 21.00 19.40
N ALA A 72 1.03 21.93 18.57
CA ALA A 72 0.42 23.18 19.02
C ALA A 72 -1.02 23.02 19.55
N LEU A 73 -1.71 21.91 19.25
CA LEU A 73 -3.11 21.68 19.59
C LEU A 73 -3.35 20.82 20.86
N PRO A 74 -2.59 20.96 21.97
CA PRO A 74 -2.92 20.25 23.22
C PRO A 74 -4.24 20.74 23.84
N PHE A 75 -4.69 21.94 23.47
CA PHE A 75 -5.94 22.53 23.97
C PHE A 75 -7.20 21.89 23.38
N LEU A 76 -7.11 21.30 22.19
CA LEU A 76 -8.23 20.58 21.56
C LEU A 76 -8.03 19.09 21.80
N ARG A 77 -8.50 18.58 22.94
CA ARG A 77 -8.38 17.18 23.36
C ARG A 77 -8.69 16.19 22.25
N PRO A 78 -9.79 16.31 21.49
CA PRO A 78 -10.11 15.37 20.43
C PRO A 78 -9.21 15.48 19.19
N LEU A 79 -8.52 16.62 18.98
CA LEU A 79 -7.58 16.79 17.87
C LEU A 79 -6.15 16.31 18.20
N ARG A 80 -5.90 15.75 19.38
CA ARG A 80 -4.62 15.07 19.70
C ARG A 80 -4.29 13.96 18.71
N LEU A 81 -5.28 13.44 18.03
CA LEU A 81 -5.15 12.35 17.07
C LEU A 81 -4.64 12.77 15.69
N VAL A 82 -4.58 14.07 15.39
CA VAL A 82 -3.80 14.57 14.25
C VAL A 82 -2.32 14.14 14.37
N ARG A 83 -1.83 13.82 15.59
CA ARG A 83 -0.52 13.21 15.81
C ARG A 83 -0.36 11.83 15.20
N LEU A 84 -1.45 11.08 15.03
CA LEU A 84 -1.38 9.79 14.35
C LEU A 84 -1.10 9.94 12.86
N VAL A 85 -1.38 11.10 12.28
CA VAL A 85 -0.89 11.44 10.94
C VAL A 85 0.65 11.45 10.91
N ALA A 86 1.30 11.84 12.01
CA ALA A 86 2.76 11.72 12.13
C ALA A 86 3.23 10.25 12.14
N LEU A 87 2.46 9.34 12.76
CA LEU A 87 2.73 7.89 12.64
C LEU A 87 2.61 7.40 11.20
N LEU A 88 1.62 7.87 10.44
CA LEU A 88 1.48 7.54 9.02
C LEU A 88 2.71 7.97 8.21
N ARG A 89 3.31 9.14 8.52
CA ARG A 89 4.55 9.59 7.88
C ARG A 89 5.75 8.73 8.22
N ILE A 90 5.86 8.24 9.47
CA ILE A 90 6.94 7.33 9.87
C ILE A 90 6.81 6.01 9.12
N PHE A 91 5.59 5.48 8.98
CA PHE A 91 5.30 4.30 8.17
C PHE A 91 5.65 4.50 6.69
N GLN A 92 5.32 5.65 6.11
CA GLN A 92 5.64 5.96 4.72
C GLN A 92 7.14 6.11 4.45
N ARG A 93 7.92 6.60 5.43
CA ARG A 93 9.36 6.81 5.28
C ARG A 93 10.20 5.54 5.40
N SER A 94 9.66 4.50 6.07
CA SER A 94 10.31 3.19 6.20
C SER A 94 10.10 2.29 4.98
N ALA A 95 9.40 2.78 3.94
CA ALA A 95 9.10 2.06 2.72
C ALA A 95 10.21 2.24 1.68
N ASP A 96 11.38 1.64 1.92
CA ASP A 96 12.41 1.49 0.89
C ASP A 96 11.95 0.55 -0.24
N ALA A 97 12.49 0.75 -1.44
CA ALA A 97 11.98 0.28 -2.75
C ALA A 97 11.76 -1.24 -2.93
N GLU A 98 12.13 -2.07 -1.97
CA GLU A 98 11.93 -3.52 -2.00
C GLU A 98 10.53 -3.98 -1.50
N LEU A 99 9.62 -3.03 -1.26
CA LEU A 99 8.43 -3.18 -0.43
C LEU A 99 7.09 -3.29 -1.19
N ARG A 100 7.09 -3.56 -2.50
CA ARG A 100 5.83 -3.66 -3.28
C ARG A 100 4.79 -4.64 -2.66
N ASN A 101 5.25 -5.76 -2.12
CA ASN A 101 4.39 -6.71 -1.40
C ASN A 101 3.95 -6.20 -0.01
N LYS A 102 4.66 -5.22 0.55
CA LYS A 102 4.36 -4.66 1.88
C LYS A 102 3.40 -3.47 1.82
N ILE A 103 3.20 -2.83 0.66
CA ILE A 103 2.30 -1.67 0.51
C ILE A 103 0.87 -2.02 0.90
N SER A 104 0.35 -3.17 0.47
CA SER A 104 -0.99 -3.63 0.84
C SER A 104 -1.12 -3.87 2.34
N LEU A 105 -0.10 -4.46 2.99
CA LEU A 105 -0.08 -4.68 4.43
C LEU A 105 -0.05 -3.35 5.20
N TYR A 106 0.77 -2.40 4.76
CA TYR A 106 0.83 -1.06 5.38
C TYR A 106 -0.50 -0.31 5.22
N THR A 107 -1.11 -0.36 4.04
CA THR A 107 -2.41 0.28 3.81
C THR A 107 -3.49 -0.35 4.69
N GLY A 108 -3.50 -1.67 4.84
CA GLY A 108 -4.40 -2.36 5.76
C GLY A 108 -4.18 -1.93 7.22
N ALA A 109 -2.93 -1.88 7.68
CA ALA A 109 -2.59 -1.43 9.04
C ALA A 109 -3.00 0.04 9.28
N ILE A 110 -2.77 0.91 8.30
CA ILE A 110 -3.21 2.32 8.34
C ILE A 110 -4.74 2.42 8.42
N SER A 111 -5.46 1.61 7.64
CA SER A 111 -6.93 1.59 7.66
C SER A 111 -7.47 1.18 9.04
N VAL A 112 -6.92 0.12 9.63
CA VAL A 112 -7.29 -0.33 10.98
C VAL A 112 -6.98 0.74 12.02
N LEU A 113 -5.80 1.36 11.92
CA LEU A 113 -5.40 2.43 12.83
C LEU A 113 -6.32 3.65 12.69
N LEU A 114 -6.69 4.05 11.49
CA LEU A 114 -7.61 5.16 11.24
C LEU A 114 -8.98 4.90 11.85
N ILE A 115 -9.54 3.68 11.67
CA ILE A 115 -10.82 3.27 12.25
C ILE A 115 -10.75 3.32 13.78
N TRP A 116 -9.71 2.72 14.36
CA TRP A 116 -9.52 2.69 15.81
C TRP A 116 -9.45 4.08 16.42
N VAL A 117 -8.64 4.92 15.83
CA VAL A 117 -8.40 6.28 16.28
C VAL A 117 -9.62 7.16 16.07
N GLY A 118 -10.28 7.06 14.92
CA GLY A 118 -11.52 7.79 14.67
C GLY A 118 -12.60 7.45 15.69
N ALA A 119 -12.73 6.15 16.04
CA ALA A 119 -13.64 5.68 17.06
C ALA A 119 -13.32 6.29 18.44
N LEU A 120 -12.06 6.24 18.88
CA LEU A 120 -11.67 6.79 20.17
C LEU A 120 -11.92 8.30 20.25
N THR A 121 -11.62 9.04 19.17
CA THR A 121 -11.79 10.50 19.16
C THR A 121 -13.24 10.93 19.24
N VAL A 122 -14.07 10.31 18.41
CA VAL A 122 -15.50 10.65 18.41
C VAL A 122 -16.14 10.25 19.72
N LEU A 123 -15.73 9.10 20.31
CA LEU A 123 -16.21 8.65 21.60
C LEU A 123 -15.83 9.62 22.73
N GLU A 124 -14.57 10.10 22.75
CA GLU A 124 -14.15 11.13 23.74
C GLU A 124 -14.97 12.40 23.62
N ALA A 125 -15.29 12.83 22.38
CA ALA A 125 -16.02 14.07 22.14
C ALA A 125 -17.52 13.97 22.49
N GLU A 126 -18.11 12.77 22.41
CA GLU A 126 -19.56 12.57 22.43
C GLU A 126 -20.08 11.87 23.69
N ARG A 127 -19.29 10.98 24.31
CA ARG A 127 -19.71 10.04 25.34
C ARG A 127 -20.57 10.68 26.46
N HIS A 128 -20.19 11.88 26.91
CA HIS A 128 -20.84 12.58 28.02
C HIS A 128 -21.81 13.67 27.58
N ALA A 129 -22.09 13.78 26.27
CA ALA A 129 -22.99 14.79 25.77
C ALA A 129 -24.46 14.37 25.94
N GLU A 130 -25.31 15.35 26.23
CA GLU A 130 -26.76 15.13 26.30
C GLU A 130 -27.29 14.74 24.92
N GLY A 131 -28.06 13.63 24.88
CA GLY A 131 -28.58 13.09 23.63
C GLY A 131 -27.58 12.34 22.75
N ALA A 132 -26.37 12.05 23.25
CA ALA A 132 -25.36 11.33 22.50
C ALA A 132 -25.81 9.89 22.14
N THR A 133 -25.57 9.50 20.89
CA THR A 133 -25.74 8.14 20.41
C THR A 133 -24.43 7.33 20.47
N LEU A 134 -23.30 8.02 20.58
CA LEU A 134 -21.93 7.49 20.67
C LEU A 134 -21.51 7.37 22.13
N THR A 135 -22.00 6.35 22.83
CA THR A 135 -21.84 6.19 24.28
C THR A 135 -20.80 5.14 24.68
N ASP A 136 -20.49 4.23 23.78
CA ASP A 136 -19.57 3.12 24.02
C ASP A 136 -18.65 2.87 22.81
N LEU A 137 -17.57 2.10 23.06
CA LEU A 137 -16.56 1.80 22.02
C LEU A 137 -17.14 1.02 20.84
N GLY A 138 -18.08 0.12 21.05
CA GLY A 138 -18.69 -0.68 19.99
C GLY A 138 -19.44 0.20 18.99
N ARG A 139 -20.25 1.14 19.49
CA ARG A 139 -20.96 2.13 18.68
C ARG A 139 -20.00 3.08 17.96
N ALA A 140 -18.93 3.50 18.63
CA ALA A 140 -17.92 4.38 18.04
C ALA A 140 -17.15 3.66 16.93
N LEU A 141 -16.77 2.39 17.10
CA LEU A 141 -16.14 1.57 16.07
C LEU A 141 -17.07 1.36 14.85
N TRP A 142 -18.34 1.06 15.13
CA TRP A 142 -19.35 0.93 14.08
C TRP A 142 -19.48 2.21 13.27
N TRP A 143 -19.67 3.36 13.95
CA TRP A 143 -19.73 4.65 13.29
C TRP A 143 -18.47 4.96 12.47
N SER A 144 -17.31 4.70 13.04
CA SER A 144 -16.02 4.95 12.36
C SER A 144 -15.87 4.10 11.09
N LEU A 145 -16.22 2.80 11.16
CA LEU A 145 -16.18 1.90 10.02
C LEU A 145 -17.14 2.36 8.91
N VAL A 146 -18.39 2.64 9.26
CA VAL A 146 -19.45 3.04 8.31
C VAL A 146 -19.13 4.38 7.66
N THR A 147 -18.49 5.29 8.41
CA THR A 147 -18.10 6.61 7.94
C THR A 147 -16.89 6.54 7.01
N VAL A 148 -15.82 5.80 7.38
CA VAL A 148 -14.62 5.70 6.54
C VAL A 148 -14.89 4.96 5.23
N THR A 149 -15.83 4.00 5.24
CA THR A 149 -16.27 3.29 4.03
C THR A 149 -17.28 4.07 3.19
N THR A 150 -17.64 5.28 3.63
CA THR A 150 -18.65 6.16 2.97
C THR A 150 -20.05 5.57 2.87
N VAL A 151 -20.37 4.51 3.65
CA VAL A 151 -21.73 3.92 3.68
C VAL A 151 -22.70 4.85 4.38
N GLY A 152 -22.37 5.35 5.57
CA GLY A 152 -23.10 6.39 6.29
C GLY A 152 -24.58 6.06 6.53
N TYR A 153 -24.90 4.99 7.22
CA TYR A 153 -26.30 4.62 7.53
C TYR A 153 -27.09 5.70 8.26
N GLY A 154 -26.41 6.56 9.03
CA GLY A 154 -27.05 7.64 9.77
C GLY A 154 -27.78 7.22 11.05
N ASP A 155 -27.64 5.96 11.45
CA ASP A 155 -28.16 5.37 12.68
C ASP A 155 -27.45 5.92 13.94
N ILE A 156 -26.18 6.26 13.82
CA ILE A 156 -25.33 6.85 14.83
C ILE A 156 -24.59 8.04 14.21
N ALA A 157 -24.65 9.19 14.88
CA ALA A 157 -23.98 10.42 14.42
C ALA A 157 -23.60 11.31 15.60
N PRO A 158 -22.51 12.10 15.49
CA PRO A 158 -22.12 13.05 16.52
C PRO A 158 -23.15 14.20 16.66
N VAL A 159 -23.47 14.51 17.91
CA VAL A 159 -24.44 15.58 18.26
C VAL A 159 -23.72 16.86 18.67
N THR A 160 -22.53 16.77 19.25
CA THR A 160 -21.76 17.95 19.70
C THR A 160 -21.08 18.66 18.55
N VAL A 161 -20.80 19.97 18.73
CA VAL A 161 -19.99 20.74 17.75
C VAL A 161 -18.59 20.13 17.59
N THR A 162 -17.97 19.75 18.71
CA THR A 162 -16.64 19.12 18.72
C THR A 162 -16.65 17.80 17.95
N GLY A 163 -17.61 16.92 18.23
CA GLY A 163 -17.76 15.65 17.53
C GLY A 163 -18.00 15.82 16.03
N ARG A 164 -18.78 16.83 15.64
CA ARG A 164 -19.02 17.15 14.21
C ARG A 164 -17.76 17.65 13.51
N VAL A 165 -16.94 18.46 14.17
CA VAL A 165 -15.65 18.90 13.62
C VAL A 165 -14.70 17.72 13.45
N VAL A 166 -14.61 16.84 14.48
CA VAL A 166 -13.85 15.60 14.41
C VAL A 166 -14.35 14.72 13.25
N ALA A 167 -15.66 14.55 13.11
CA ALA A 167 -16.26 13.77 12.03
C ALA A 167 -15.90 14.33 10.65
N ALA A 168 -15.98 15.66 10.47
CA ALA A 168 -15.63 16.29 9.20
C ALA A 168 -14.16 16.03 8.82
N ILE A 169 -13.25 16.18 9.76
CA ILE A 169 -11.82 15.88 9.56
C ILE A 169 -11.63 14.39 9.25
N TYR A 170 -12.29 13.51 10.00
CA TYR A 170 -12.24 12.06 9.81
C TYR A 170 -12.74 11.64 8.42
N MET A 171 -13.83 12.22 7.93
CA MET A 171 -14.37 11.99 6.59
C MET A 171 -13.37 12.36 5.49
N LEU A 172 -12.64 13.47 5.62
CA LEU A 172 -11.58 13.85 4.68
C LEU A 172 -10.46 12.81 4.62
N PHE A 173 -10.04 12.28 5.77
CA PHE A 173 -9.08 11.18 5.81
C PHE A 173 -9.63 9.89 5.21
N GLY A 174 -10.92 9.60 5.41
CA GLY A 174 -11.60 8.45 4.80
C GLY A 174 -11.57 8.51 3.27
N ILE A 175 -11.92 9.66 2.69
CA ILE A 175 -11.87 9.87 1.23
C ILE A 175 -10.44 9.66 0.71
N ALA A 176 -9.43 10.22 1.39
CA ALA A 176 -8.03 10.05 0.99
C ALA A 176 -7.60 8.57 1.06
N LEU A 177 -8.00 7.84 2.11
CA LEU A 177 -7.72 6.43 2.27
C LEU A 177 -8.32 5.58 1.14
N ILE A 178 -9.59 5.80 0.79
CA ILE A 178 -10.26 5.10 -0.31
C ILE A 178 -9.51 5.34 -1.63
N GLY A 179 -9.09 6.59 -1.89
CA GLY A 179 -8.28 6.93 -3.06
C GLY A 179 -6.98 6.12 -3.14
N ILE A 180 -6.27 5.99 -2.00
CA ILE A 180 -5.03 5.19 -1.91
C ILE A 180 -5.32 3.70 -2.17
N VAL A 181 -6.33 3.13 -1.52
CA VAL A 181 -6.73 1.73 -1.69
C VAL A 181 -7.10 1.44 -3.14
N THR A 182 -7.91 2.30 -3.75
CA THR A 182 -8.32 2.17 -5.16
C THR A 182 -7.12 2.27 -6.10
N GLY A 183 -6.17 3.18 -5.84
CA GLY A 183 -4.94 3.33 -6.62
C GLY A 183 -4.06 2.07 -6.57
N ILE A 184 -3.90 1.46 -5.40
CA ILE A 184 -3.14 0.21 -5.21
C ILE A 184 -3.82 -0.93 -5.99
N PHE A 185 -5.14 -1.06 -5.88
CA PHE A 185 -5.90 -2.09 -6.57
C PHE A 185 -5.80 -1.95 -8.10
N SER A 186 -5.96 -0.71 -8.60
CA SER A 186 -5.84 -0.42 -10.03
C SER A 186 -4.44 -0.72 -10.57
N SER A 187 -3.39 -0.39 -9.82
CA SER A 187 -2.01 -0.72 -10.20
C SER A 187 -1.79 -2.22 -10.28
N TRP A 188 -2.27 -2.98 -9.30
CA TRP A 188 -2.18 -4.44 -9.30
C TRP A 188 -2.94 -5.07 -10.50
N PHE A 189 -4.13 -4.56 -10.79
CA PHE A 189 -4.94 -5.04 -11.91
C PHE A 189 -4.27 -4.80 -13.26
N LEU A 190 -3.73 -3.59 -13.48
CA LEU A 190 -3.00 -3.25 -14.70
C LEU A 190 -1.75 -4.12 -14.91
N GLU A 191 -1.05 -4.47 -13.85
CA GLU A 191 0.11 -5.37 -13.93
C GLU A 191 -0.30 -6.78 -14.34
N ARG A 192 -1.42 -7.28 -13.84
CA ARG A 192 -1.96 -8.59 -14.24
C ARG A 192 -2.28 -8.62 -15.72
N ILE A 193 -2.96 -7.59 -16.24
CA ILE A 193 -3.27 -7.49 -17.68
C ILE A 193 -1.98 -7.50 -18.52
N LYS A 194 -0.99 -6.68 -18.15
CA LYS A 194 0.29 -6.61 -18.87
C LYS A 194 1.04 -7.94 -18.88
N GLN A 195 1.02 -8.69 -17.77
CA GLN A 195 1.62 -10.01 -17.69
C GLN A 195 0.93 -11.00 -18.62
N GLU A 196 -0.41 -10.99 -18.68
CA GLU A 196 -1.18 -11.87 -19.57
C GLU A 196 -0.97 -11.52 -21.04
N GLU A 197 -0.90 -10.24 -21.39
CA GLU A 197 -0.60 -9.78 -22.75
C GLU A 197 0.83 -10.14 -23.16
N GLY A 198 1.80 -9.98 -22.25
CA GLY A 198 3.19 -10.35 -22.48
C GLY A 198 3.35 -11.85 -22.76
N MET A 199 2.70 -12.70 -21.96
CA MET A 199 2.72 -14.16 -22.16
C MET A 199 2.10 -14.56 -23.51
N LYS A 200 0.97 -13.96 -23.90
CA LYS A 200 0.33 -14.23 -25.20
C LYS A 200 1.20 -13.80 -26.37
N THR A 201 1.88 -12.68 -26.25
CA THR A 201 2.79 -12.18 -27.28
C THR A 201 4.00 -13.09 -27.43
N GLU A 202 4.57 -13.57 -26.32
CA GLU A 202 5.71 -14.49 -26.32
C GLU A 202 5.30 -15.87 -26.88
N GLU A 203 4.14 -16.40 -26.51
CA GLU A 203 3.59 -17.65 -27.04
C GLU A 203 3.32 -17.56 -28.55
N ALA A 204 2.75 -16.43 -29.02
CA ALA A 204 2.56 -16.17 -30.44
C ALA A 204 3.90 -16.07 -31.21
N ALA A 205 4.92 -15.43 -30.62
CA ALA A 205 6.24 -15.34 -31.21
C ALA A 205 6.93 -16.72 -31.29
N VAL A 206 6.86 -17.54 -30.25
CA VAL A 206 7.39 -18.92 -30.24
C VAL A 206 6.68 -19.76 -31.25
N THR A 207 5.36 -19.70 -31.36
CA THR A 207 4.55 -20.45 -32.34
C THR A 207 4.89 -20.03 -33.76
N SER A 208 5.06 -18.74 -34.02
CA SER A 208 5.48 -18.20 -35.32
C SER A 208 6.90 -18.66 -35.70
N ALA A 209 7.84 -18.63 -34.74
CA ALA A 209 9.21 -19.09 -34.95
C ALA A 209 9.27 -20.60 -35.21
N ALA A 210 8.45 -21.41 -34.52
CA ALA A 210 8.32 -22.84 -34.75
C ALA A 210 7.72 -23.15 -36.12
N ALA A 211 6.76 -22.36 -36.60
CA ALA A 211 6.18 -22.49 -37.93
C ALA A 211 7.20 -22.17 -39.04
N VAL A 212 8.09 -21.18 -38.81
CA VAL A 212 9.18 -20.84 -39.75
C VAL A 212 10.27 -21.93 -39.76
N GLN A 213 10.45 -22.69 -38.67
CA GLN A 213 11.42 -23.80 -38.58
C GLN A 213 10.87 -25.13 -39.10
N GLN A 214 9.59 -25.27 -39.41
CA GLN A 214 9.12 -26.37 -40.20
C GLN A 214 9.66 -26.15 -41.62
N PRO A 215 10.59 -26.98 -42.14
CA PRO A 215 10.98 -26.89 -43.51
C PRO A 215 9.70 -27.10 -44.31
N GLU A 216 9.22 -26.07 -45.02
CA GLU A 216 8.23 -26.28 -46.05
C GLU A 216 8.84 -27.39 -46.90
N ALA A 217 8.24 -28.55 -46.86
CA ALA A 217 8.59 -29.62 -47.76
C ALA A 217 8.35 -29.05 -49.16
N HIS A 218 9.43 -28.55 -49.79
CA HIS A 218 9.38 -28.12 -51.17
C HIS A 218 9.34 -29.37 -52.00
N PRO A 219 8.15 -29.87 -52.40
CA PRO A 219 8.04 -31.14 -53.09
C PRO A 219 8.83 -31.16 -54.41
N GLN A 220 9.13 -29.98 -54.95
CA GLN A 220 10.04 -29.82 -56.09
C GLN A 220 11.51 -30.10 -55.75
N LEU A 221 11.97 -29.66 -54.58
CA LEU A 221 13.33 -29.87 -54.12
C LEU A 221 13.60 -31.33 -53.77
N GLU A 222 12.65 -31.98 -53.12
CA GLU A 222 12.71 -33.44 -52.86
C GLU A 222 12.76 -34.25 -54.16
N LYS A 223 11.96 -33.87 -55.16
CA LYS A 223 11.98 -34.50 -56.47
C LYS A 223 13.32 -34.32 -57.20
N GLN A 224 13.89 -33.13 -57.18
CA GLN A 224 15.22 -32.83 -57.75
C GLN A 224 16.34 -33.60 -57.03
N ILE A 225 16.28 -33.73 -55.72
CA ILE A 225 17.25 -34.51 -54.93
C ILE A 225 17.12 -35.99 -55.26
N ALA A 226 15.91 -36.51 -55.41
CA ALA A 226 15.67 -37.91 -55.81
C ALA A 226 16.17 -38.21 -57.24
N GLU A 227 15.91 -37.35 -58.22
CA GLU A 227 16.40 -37.46 -59.59
C GLU A 227 17.95 -37.41 -59.67
N LEU A 228 18.59 -36.40 -58.98
CA LEU A 228 20.04 -36.35 -58.94
C LEU A 228 20.66 -37.57 -58.25
N THR A 229 20.04 -38.07 -57.18
CA THR A 229 20.51 -39.28 -56.50
C THR A 229 20.44 -40.55 -57.42
N GLN A 230 19.41 -40.60 -58.24
CA GLN A 230 19.25 -41.73 -59.23
C GLN A 230 20.29 -41.61 -60.33
N GLU A 231 20.54 -40.40 -60.84
CA GLU A 231 21.54 -40.16 -61.88
C GLU A 231 22.96 -40.50 -61.41
N VAL A 232 23.32 -40.09 -60.18
CA VAL A 232 24.60 -40.46 -59.56
C VAL A 232 24.75 -41.96 -59.40
N ARG A 233 23.66 -42.69 -59.07
CA ARG A 233 23.71 -44.13 -58.98
C ARG A 233 23.94 -44.80 -60.33
N LEU A 234 23.31 -44.30 -61.39
CA LEU A 234 23.50 -44.81 -62.75
C LEU A 234 24.94 -44.59 -63.27
N LEU A 235 25.45 -43.36 -63.08
CA LEU A 235 26.81 -43.04 -63.41
C LEU A 235 27.85 -43.88 -62.64
N ARG A 236 27.61 -44.15 -61.39
CA ARG A 236 28.46 -45.07 -60.59
C ARG A 236 28.44 -46.47 -61.11
N ALA A 237 27.28 -47.01 -61.57
CA ALA A 237 27.16 -48.30 -62.12
C ALA A 237 27.90 -48.41 -63.52
N GLU A 238 27.78 -47.35 -64.34
CA GLU A 238 28.54 -47.25 -65.61
C GLU A 238 30.04 -47.24 -65.41
N VAL A 239 30.52 -46.42 -64.45
CA VAL A 239 31.96 -46.34 -64.12
C VAL A 239 32.45 -47.69 -63.57
N ALA A 240 31.69 -48.39 -62.76
CA ALA A 240 32.03 -49.69 -62.25
C ALA A 240 32.08 -50.74 -63.37
N ALA A 241 31.13 -50.71 -64.31
CA ALA A 241 31.14 -51.57 -65.47
C ALA A 241 32.32 -51.32 -66.45
N ALA A 242 32.65 -50.02 -66.67
CA ALA A 242 33.81 -49.65 -67.48
C ALA A 242 35.14 -50.05 -66.81
N GLN A 243 35.27 -49.99 -65.50
CA GLN A 243 36.46 -50.44 -64.75
C GLN A 243 36.57 -51.98 -64.76
N ALA A 244 35.46 -52.72 -64.73
CA ALA A 244 35.50 -54.15 -64.87
C ALA A 244 36.00 -54.58 -66.25
N LYS A 245 35.50 -53.96 -67.30
CA LYS A 245 35.89 -54.21 -68.69
C LYS A 245 37.37 -53.86 -68.96
N SER A 246 37.96 -52.85 -68.26
CA SER A 246 39.38 -52.47 -68.34
C SER A 246 40.30 -53.46 -67.58
N ARG A 247 39.81 -54.39 -66.79
CA ARG A 247 40.58 -55.40 -66.07
C ARG A 247 40.62 -56.72 -66.71
N GLU A 248 39.77 -56.96 -67.72
CA GLU A 248 39.68 -58.23 -68.51
C GLU A 248 40.38 -58.20 -69.88
N GLY A 249 40.90 -57.02 -70.29
CA GLY A 249 41.69 -56.85 -71.54
C GLY A 249 43.15 -56.54 -71.23
#